data_234eaf978d72ce78f8842122bdc5ce2c
#
_entry.id   234eaf978d72ce78f8842122bdc5ce2c
#
_cell.length_a   1.000
_cell.length_b   1.000
_cell.length_c   1.000
_cell.angle_alpha   90.00
_cell.angle_beta   90.00
_cell.angle_gamma   90.00
#
_symmetry.space_group_name_H-M   'P 1'
#
loop_
_entity.id
_entity.type
_entity.pdbx_description
1 polymer ?
#
loop_
_entity_poly.entity_id
_entity_poly.type
_entity_poly.pdbx_seq_one_letter_code
_entity_poly.pdbx_strand_id
1 'polypeptide(L)'
;MIKNSISVLLMILISFGCKDEPYPKPHGYPRLNLPKVGYENWTNNCNVFFRKPVGARIERLMKDSCFFNLSYPSLNAKVHCSYVPVDGQLKEIIDQEYKLREKHNQFSTNVKESVYHNETKNVHALLFHISGTHAATPLQFFITDSVNHFFRGTLYFNTSPNNDSLSTAIDFIRSDIDTLVESFEWK
;
A
#
# COMPACT_ATOMS: atom_id res chain seq x y z
N MET A 1 69.67 33.26 4.23
CA MET A 1 69.06 32.33 3.25
C MET A 1 68.19 31.23 3.90
N ILE A 2 68.57 30.64 5.02
CA ILE A 2 67.82 29.52 5.67
C ILE A 2 66.42 29.94 6.17
N LYS A 3 66.30 31.18 6.73
CA LYS A 3 65.03 31.70 7.25
C LYS A 3 63.93 31.81 6.17
N ASN A 4 64.26 32.19 4.95
CA ASN A 4 63.33 32.32 3.84
C ASN A 4 62.88 30.95 3.28
N SER A 5 63.75 29.93 3.30
CA SER A 5 63.42 28.56 2.90
C SER A 5 62.45 27.90 3.85
N ILE A 6 62.53 28.13 5.14
CA ILE A 6 61.62 27.59 6.15
C ILE A 6 60.21 28.21 5.99
N SER A 7 60.14 29.52 5.68
CA SER A 7 58.85 30.21 5.47
C SER A 7 58.14 29.73 4.21
N VAL A 8 58.85 29.42 3.12
CA VAL A 8 58.27 28.87 1.91
C VAL A 8 57.81 27.41 2.12
N LEU A 9 58.56 26.61 2.86
CA LEU A 9 58.18 25.24 3.19
C LEU A 9 56.92 25.19 4.07
N LEU A 10 56.76 26.12 5.02
CA LEU A 10 55.57 26.22 5.86
C LEU A 10 54.34 26.64 5.09
N MET A 11 54.50 27.50 4.05
CA MET A 11 53.42 27.96 3.19
C MET A 11 52.89 26.85 2.25
N ILE A 12 53.75 25.93 1.83
CA ILE A 12 53.37 24.78 0.97
C ILE A 12 52.59 23.72 1.77
N LEU A 13 52.89 23.55 3.06
CA LEU A 13 52.19 22.59 3.94
C LEU A 13 50.75 22.97 4.25
N ILE A 14 50.36 24.26 4.15
CA ILE A 14 48.99 24.72 4.40
C ILE A 14 48.06 24.52 3.18
N SER A 15 48.62 24.21 2.00
CA SER A 15 47.85 24.06 0.75
C SER A 15 47.21 22.68 0.59
N PHE A 16 47.47 21.71 1.45
CA PHE A 16 46.84 20.40 1.47
C PHE A 16 45.60 20.39 2.39
N GLY A 17 44.69 21.33 2.19
CA GLY A 17 43.37 21.26 2.78
C GLY A 17 42.62 20.07 2.21
N CYS A 18 42.22 19.11 3.07
CA CYS A 18 41.30 18.05 2.69
C CYS A 18 40.05 18.65 2.03
N LYS A 19 39.83 18.35 0.77
CA LYS A 19 38.54 18.51 0.16
C LYS A 19 37.69 17.36 0.68
N ASP A 20 36.77 17.63 1.59
CA ASP A 20 35.69 16.70 1.89
C ASP A 20 34.97 16.42 0.58
N GLU A 21 34.98 15.18 0.11
CA GLU A 21 34.18 14.78 -1.02
C GLU A 21 32.71 15.03 -0.65
N PRO A 22 31.94 15.76 -1.48
CA PRO A 22 30.54 15.98 -1.20
C PRO A 22 29.81 14.67 -1.27
N TYR A 23 29.45 14.11 -0.12
CA TYR A 23 28.52 12.98 -0.07
C TYR A 23 27.17 13.42 -0.64
N PRO A 24 26.65 12.73 -1.67
CA PRO A 24 25.31 13.02 -2.16
C PRO A 24 24.34 12.82 -1.00
N LYS A 25 23.61 13.87 -0.63
CA LYS A 25 22.58 13.77 0.40
C LYS A 25 21.54 12.76 -0.08
N PRO A 26 21.09 11.83 0.77
CA PRO A 26 20.02 10.92 0.40
C PRO A 26 18.81 11.75 -0.06
N HIS A 27 18.18 11.34 -1.15
CA HIS A 27 16.96 11.99 -1.63
C HIS A 27 15.93 11.97 -0.51
N GLY A 28 15.47 13.13 -0.09
CA GLY A 28 14.39 13.23 0.89
C GLY A 28 13.12 12.64 0.31
N TYR A 29 12.35 11.92 1.14
CA TYR A 29 11.03 11.45 0.74
C TYR A 29 10.12 12.64 0.41
N PRO A 30 9.26 12.54 -0.61
CA PRO A 30 8.32 13.61 -0.93
C PRO A 30 7.40 13.84 0.28
N ARG A 31 7.14 15.11 0.60
CA ARG A 31 6.21 15.47 1.66
C ARG A 31 4.79 15.14 1.22
N LEU A 32 4.21 14.07 1.77
CA LEU A 32 2.85 13.67 1.47
C LEU A 32 1.86 14.46 2.32
N ASN A 33 0.81 14.99 1.69
CA ASN A 33 -0.34 15.54 2.38
C ASN A 33 -1.33 14.40 2.67
N LEU A 34 -1.17 13.77 3.84
CA LEU A 34 -2.08 12.70 4.26
C LEU A 34 -3.49 13.26 4.46
N PRO A 35 -4.54 12.53 4.05
CA PRO A 35 -5.92 12.90 4.34
C PRO A 35 -6.19 13.00 5.83
N LYS A 36 -7.26 13.71 6.22
CA LYS A 36 -7.72 13.73 7.62
C LYS A 36 -8.19 12.32 8.00
N VAL A 37 -7.79 11.87 9.16
CA VAL A 37 -8.27 10.63 9.74
C VAL A 37 -9.74 10.78 10.12
N GLY A 38 -10.56 9.84 9.73
CA GLY A 38 -11.98 9.79 10.03
C GLY A 38 -12.66 8.77 9.13
N TYR A 39 -13.73 8.17 9.63
CA TYR A 39 -14.44 7.09 8.93
C TYR A 39 -15.93 7.38 8.90
N GLU A 40 -16.56 6.98 7.83
CA GLU A 40 -18.02 7.04 7.66
C GLU A 40 -18.56 5.68 7.18
N ASN A 41 -19.78 5.38 7.56
CA ASN A 41 -20.45 4.16 7.17
C ASN A 41 -20.73 4.19 5.67
N TRP A 42 -20.37 3.11 4.98
CA TRP A 42 -20.67 2.94 3.58
C TRP A 42 -21.35 1.61 3.33
N THR A 43 -22.34 1.66 2.46
CA THR A 43 -23.13 0.52 2.04
C THR A 43 -23.47 0.64 0.56
N ASN A 44 -23.67 -0.49 -0.08
CA ASN A 44 -24.12 -0.59 -1.48
C ASN A 44 -25.13 -1.72 -1.67
N ASN A 45 -25.53 -1.93 -2.91
CA ASN A 45 -26.43 -3.02 -3.29
C ASN A 45 -25.69 -4.37 -3.49
N CYS A 46 -24.43 -4.46 -3.09
CA CYS A 46 -23.56 -5.63 -3.30
C CYS A 46 -23.34 -6.44 -2.02
N ASN A 47 -24.32 -6.46 -1.13
CA ASN A 47 -24.32 -7.28 0.08
C ASN A 47 -23.14 -7.00 1.03
N VAL A 48 -22.52 -5.81 0.97
CA VAL A 48 -21.42 -5.44 1.85
C VAL A 48 -21.67 -4.11 2.55
N PHE A 49 -21.22 -4.05 3.79
CA PHE A 49 -21.15 -2.85 4.61
C PHE A 49 -19.75 -2.76 5.22
N PHE A 50 -19.19 -1.58 5.30
CA PHE A 50 -17.95 -1.28 6.04
C PHE A 50 -17.81 0.21 6.32
N ARG A 51 -16.87 0.56 7.18
CA ARG A 51 -16.48 1.95 7.42
C ARG A 51 -15.37 2.34 6.44
N LYS A 52 -15.67 3.31 5.56
CA LYS A 52 -14.67 3.87 4.65
C LYS A 52 -14.04 5.14 5.21
N PRO A 53 -12.78 5.45 4.87
CA PRO A 53 -12.17 6.72 5.21
C PRO A 53 -12.90 7.90 4.59
N VAL A 54 -13.09 8.99 5.33
CA VAL A 54 -13.72 10.24 4.84
C VAL A 54 -12.90 10.85 3.70
N GLY A 55 -11.56 10.71 3.74
CA GLY A 55 -10.65 11.19 2.69
C GLY A 55 -10.67 10.37 1.40
N ALA A 56 -11.29 9.20 1.40
CA ALA A 56 -11.39 8.33 0.24
C ALA A 56 -12.75 8.48 -0.47
N ARG A 57 -12.75 8.35 -1.80
CA ARG A 57 -13.94 8.43 -2.64
C ARG A 57 -14.25 7.08 -3.25
N ILE A 58 -15.55 6.74 -3.33
CA ILE A 58 -15.99 5.56 -4.07
C ILE A 58 -16.19 5.94 -5.53
N GLU A 59 -15.46 5.29 -6.42
CA GLU A 59 -15.59 5.41 -7.87
C GLU A 59 -16.21 4.11 -8.40
N ARG A 60 -17.45 4.12 -8.83
CA ARG A 60 -18.11 2.95 -9.44
C ARG A 60 -17.64 2.81 -10.87
N LEU A 61 -17.23 1.59 -11.25
CA LEU A 61 -16.79 1.32 -12.62
C LEU A 61 -17.95 1.15 -13.59
N MET A 62 -19.07 0.59 -13.12
CA MET A 62 -20.32 0.45 -13.87
C MET A 62 -21.50 0.62 -12.92
N LYS A 63 -22.65 1.06 -13.45
CA LYS A 63 -23.82 1.50 -12.65
C LYS A 63 -24.35 0.41 -11.70
N ASP A 64 -24.38 -0.83 -12.14
CA ASP A 64 -24.99 -1.96 -11.41
C ASP A 64 -23.96 -3.06 -11.07
N SER A 65 -22.66 -2.77 -11.16
CA SER A 65 -21.62 -3.72 -10.84
C SER A 65 -21.16 -3.61 -9.38
N CYS A 66 -20.76 -4.74 -8.84
CA CYS A 66 -20.11 -4.82 -7.54
C CYS A 66 -18.58 -4.62 -7.63
N PHE A 67 -18.15 -3.90 -8.67
CA PHE A 67 -16.78 -3.46 -8.89
C PHE A 67 -16.69 -1.95 -8.66
N PHE A 68 -15.86 -1.53 -7.73
CA PHE A 68 -15.64 -0.12 -7.43
C PHE A 68 -14.20 0.13 -6.98
N ASN A 69 -13.77 1.38 -7.05
CA ASN A 69 -12.50 1.80 -6.50
C ASN A 69 -12.73 2.62 -5.22
N LEU A 70 -11.97 2.32 -4.20
CA LEU A 70 -11.75 3.21 -3.07
C LEU A 70 -10.55 4.10 -3.46
N SER A 71 -10.82 5.32 -3.90
CA SER A 71 -9.84 6.25 -4.45
C SER A 71 -9.32 7.22 -3.40
N TYR A 72 -8.01 7.39 -3.34
CA TYR A 72 -7.28 8.34 -2.49
C TYR A 72 -6.61 9.42 -3.36
N PRO A 73 -7.34 10.47 -3.79
CA PRO A 73 -6.80 11.42 -4.75
C PRO A 73 -5.54 12.13 -4.29
N SER A 74 -5.44 12.47 -2.98
CA SER A 74 -4.27 13.14 -2.40
C SER A 74 -3.01 12.27 -2.34
N LEU A 75 -3.17 10.95 -2.44
CA LEU A 75 -2.07 9.96 -2.44
C LEU A 75 -1.83 9.34 -3.82
N ASN A 76 -2.62 9.76 -4.83
CA ASN A 76 -2.60 9.19 -6.17
C ASN A 76 -2.69 7.64 -6.15
N ALA A 77 -3.57 7.12 -5.30
CA ALA A 77 -3.74 5.70 -5.05
C ALA A 77 -5.19 5.26 -5.17
N LYS A 78 -5.40 3.98 -5.50
CA LYS A 78 -6.71 3.34 -5.56
C LYS A 78 -6.63 1.93 -5.00
N VAL A 79 -7.64 1.54 -4.24
CA VAL A 79 -7.91 0.13 -3.92
C VAL A 79 -9.03 -0.34 -4.85
N HIS A 80 -8.69 -1.24 -5.76
CA HIS A 80 -9.67 -1.87 -6.64
C HIS A 80 -10.41 -2.95 -5.85
N CYS A 81 -11.70 -2.74 -5.64
CA CYS A 81 -12.57 -3.61 -4.87
C CYS A 81 -13.55 -4.36 -5.75
N SER A 82 -13.79 -5.62 -5.46
CA SER A 82 -14.84 -6.41 -6.10
C SER A 82 -15.50 -7.37 -5.12
N TYR A 83 -16.81 -7.52 -5.28
CA TYR A 83 -17.60 -8.56 -4.64
C TYR A 83 -17.99 -9.61 -5.68
N VAL A 84 -17.87 -10.87 -5.30
CA VAL A 84 -18.20 -12.03 -6.12
C VAL A 84 -19.03 -13.01 -5.29
N PRO A 85 -20.19 -13.48 -5.74
CA PRO A 85 -20.89 -14.60 -5.12
C PRO A 85 -20.02 -15.87 -5.28
N VAL A 86 -19.98 -16.71 -4.25
CA VAL A 86 -19.11 -17.91 -4.24
C VAL A 86 -19.70 -19.04 -5.08
N ASP A 87 -21.02 -19.24 -5.03
CA ASP A 87 -21.76 -20.25 -5.79
C ASP A 87 -21.11 -21.66 -5.73
N GLY A 88 -20.58 -22.03 -4.57
CA GLY A 88 -19.91 -23.31 -4.33
C GLY A 88 -18.47 -23.40 -4.86
N GLN A 89 -17.92 -22.34 -5.45
CA GLN A 89 -16.57 -22.30 -6.09
C GLN A 89 -15.53 -21.56 -5.27
N LEU A 90 -15.64 -21.57 -3.95
CA LEU A 90 -14.71 -20.83 -3.07
C LEU A 90 -13.25 -21.23 -3.29
N LYS A 91 -13.00 -22.52 -3.43
CA LYS A 91 -11.63 -23.04 -3.64
C LYS A 91 -11.03 -22.48 -4.91
N GLU A 92 -11.78 -22.52 -6.01
CA GLU A 92 -11.36 -22.03 -7.33
C GLU A 92 -11.10 -20.50 -7.29
N ILE A 93 -11.94 -19.75 -6.58
CA ILE A 93 -11.79 -18.30 -6.40
C ILE A 93 -10.50 -18.01 -5.62
N ILE A 94 -10.27 -18.71 -4.51
CA ILE A 94 -9.05 -18.55 -3.70
C ILE A 94 -7.82 -18.95 -4.52
N ASP A 95 -7.84 -20.07 -5.23
CA ASP A 95 -6.74 -20.51 -6.09
C ASP A 95 -6.41 -19.48 -7.18
N GLN A 96 -7.44 -18.79 -7.73
CA GLN A 96 -7.23 -17.71 -8.69
C GLN A 96 -6.58 -16.48 -8.05
N GLU A 97 -6.97 -16.11 -6.80
CA GLU A 97 -6.35 -15.02 -6.05
C GLU A 97 -4.85 -15.28 -5.81
N TYR A 98 -4.49 -16.50 -5.40
CA TYR A 98 -3.09 -16.88 -5.22
C TYR A 98 -2.30 -16.80 -6.53
N LYS A 99 -2.84 -17.29 -7.65
CA LYS A 99 -2.21 -17.18 -8.98
C LYS A 99 -2.05 -15.73 -9.43
N LEU A 100 -3.06 -14.89 -9.19
CA LEU A 100 -3.00 -13.47 -9.54
C LEU A 100 -1.93 -12.77 -8.71
N ARG A 101 -1.86 -13.05 -7.42
CA ARG A 101 -0.84 -12.54 -6.51
C ARG A 101 0.56 -12.92 -6.99
N GLU A 102 0.80 -14.18 -7.38
CA GLU A 102 2.10 -14.63 -7.87
C GLU A 102 2.56 -13.86 -9.11
N LYS A 103 1.66 -13.56 -10.04
CA LYS A 103 1.97 -12.74 -11.22
C LYS A 103 2.39 -11.32 -10.84
N HIS A 104 1.78 -10.73 -9.80
CA HIS A 104 2.13 -9.39 -9.32
C HIS A 104 3.39 -9.37 -8.45
N ASN A 105 3.80 -10.52 -7.94
CA ASN A 105 4.91 -10.64 -7.00
C ASN A 105 6.28 -10.87 -7.65
N GLN A 106 6.40 -10.82 -8.98
CA GLN A 106 7.68 -11.03 -9.68
C GLN A 106 8.83 -10.14 -9.18
N PHE A 107 8.48 -8.99 -8.60
CA PHE A 107 9.43 -8.01 -8.04
C PHE A 107 9.28 -7.83 -6.52
N SER A 108 8.59 -8.74 -5.85
CA SER A 108 8.48 -8.72 -4.40
C SER A 108 9.71 -9.34 -3.76
N THR A 109 10.14 -8.77 -2.64
CA THR A 109 11.24 -9.32 -1.82
C THR A 109 10.72 -10.14 -0.64
N ASN A 110 9.49 -9.84 -0.18
CA ASN A 110 8.83 -10.53 0.91
C ASN A 110 7.31 -10.35 0.83
N VAL A 111 6.55 -11.34 1.30
CA VAL A 111 5.10 -11.28 1.49
C VAL A 111 4.79 -11.71 2.92
N LYS A 112 4.22 -10.79 3.70
CA LYS A 112 3.73 -11.08 5.04
C LYS A 112 2.21 -11.23 5.00
N GLU A 113 1.70 -12.31 5.56
CA GLU A 113 0.26 -12.57 5.67
C GLU A 113 -0.25 -12.16 7.05
N SER A 114 -1.44 -11.56 7.09
CA SER A 114 -2.17 -11.25 8.32
C SER A 114 -3.59 -11.79 8.19
N VAL A 115 -4.06 -12.44 9.24
CA VAL A 115 -5.38 -13.08 9.28
C VAL A 115 -6.27 -12.33 10.26
N TYR A 116 -7.51 -12.11 9.88
CA TYR A 116 -8.55 -11.55 10.75
C TYR A 116 -9.77 -12.49 10.76
N HIS A 117 -10.31 -12.75 11.95
CA HIS A 117 -11.52 -13.55 12.15
C HIS A 117 -12.50 -12.84 13.05
N ASN A 118 -13.76 -12.83 12.64
CA ASN A 118 -14.88 -12.40 13.46
C ASN A 118 -16.04 -13.39 13.30
N GLU A 119 -16.13 -14.32 14.23
CA GLU A 119 -17.15 -15.38 14.23
C GLU A 119 -18.58 -14.81 14.32
N THR A 120 -18.79 -13.73 15.09
CA THR A 120 -20.09 -13.12 15.26
C THR A 120 -20.66 -12.55 13.97
N LYS A 121 -19.79 -12.01 13.10
CA LYS A 121 -20.15 -11.42 11.80
C LYS A 121 -19.93 -12.40 10.65
N ASN A 122 -19.41 -13.59 10.92
CA ASN A 122 -19.00 -14.56 9.91
C ASN A 122 -18.05 -13.93 8.86
N VAL A 123 -17.01 -13.24 9.33
CA VAL A 123 -16.04 -12.51 8.51
C VAL A 123 -14.67 -13.11 8.73
N HIS A 124 -14.10 -13.66 7.66
CA HIS A 124 -12.75 -14.22 7.63
C HIS A 124 -11.96 -13.49 6.56
N ALA A 125 -10.87 -12.81 6.96
CA ALA A 125 -10.06 -12.04 6.03
C ALA A 125 -8.60 -12.50 6.04
N LEU A 126 -7.97 -12.41 4.87
CA LEU A 126 -6.55 -12.60 4.67
C LEU A 126 -5.97 -11.40 3.94
N LEU A 127 -4.96 -10.78 4.54
CA LEU A 127 -4.27 -9.60 3.99
C LEU A 127 -2.83 -9.99 3.66
N PHE A 128 -2.38 -9.59 2.47
CA PHE A 128 -1.03 -9.79 1.95
C PHE A 128 -0.31 -8.45 1.91
N HIS A 129 0.68 -8.28 2.79
CA HIS A 129 1.57 -7.12 2.80
C HIS A 129 2.80 -7.45 1.97
N ILE A 130 2.89 -6.85 0.79
CA ILE A 130 3.89 -7.16 -0.23
C ILE A 130 4.99 -6.10 -0.18
N SER A 131 6.21 -6.54 0.12
CA SER A 131 7.40 -5.69 0.14
C SER A 131 8.21 -5.87 -1.14
N GLY A 132 8.93 -4.84 -1.54
CA GLY A 132 9.77 -4.80 -2.73
C GLY A 132 9.63 -3.45 -3.43
N THR A 133 10.76 -2.82 -3.74
CA THR A 133 10.79 -1.46 -4.32
C THR A 133 9.93 -1.36 -5.58
N HIS A 134 9.93 -2.40 -6.41
CA HIS A 134 9.21 -2.45 -7.69
C HIS A 134 7.97 -3.35 -7.69
N ALA A 135 7.50 -3.79 -6.51
CA ALA A 135 6.26 -4.55 -6.42
C ALA A 135 5.07 -3.68 -6.85
N ALA A 136 4.29 -4.17 -7.81
CA ALA A 136 3.20 -3.41 -8.42
C ALA A 136 2.05 -3.11 -7.43
N THR A 137 1.84 -4.03 -6.46
CA THR A 137 0.76 -3.93 -5.47
C THR A 137 1.32 -4.16 -4.08
N PRO A 138 1.41 -3.13 -3.22
CA PRO A 138 1.96 -3.30 -1.86
C PRO A 138 0.98 -3.93 -0.87
N LEU A 139 -0.31 -4.00 -1.20
CA LEU A 139 -1.35 -4.59 -0.36
C LEU A 139 -2.42 -5.26 -1.23
N GLN A 140 -2.74 -6.49 -0.88
CA GLN A 140 -3.89 -7.22 -1.41
C GLN A 140 -4.64 -7.86 -0.23
N PHE A 141 -5.93 -8.04 -0.35
CA PHE A 141 -6.71 -8.73 0.67
C PHE A 141 -7.96 -9.37 0.07
N PHE A 142 -8.48 -10.36 0.75
CA PHE A 142 -9.83 -10.83 0.53
C PHE A 142 -10.54 -11.10 1.85
N ILE A 143 -11.87 -11.07 1.80
CA ILE A 143 -12.78 -11.31 2.91
C ILE A 143 -13.83 -12.30 2.41
N THR A 144 -14.17 -13.31 3.21
CA THR A 144 -15.19 -14.32 2.87
C THR A 144 -15.95 -14.74 4.12
N ASP A 145 -17.18 -15.20 3.93
CA ASP A 145 -17.96 -15.94 4.94
C ASP A 145 -17.75 -17.46 4.82
N SER A 146 -16.87 -17.88 3.92
CA SER A 146 -16.53 -19.27 3.58
C SER A 146 -17.66 -20.06 2.88
N VAL A 147 -18.79 -19.45 2.57
CA VAL A 147 -19.95 -20.15 2.01
C VAL A 147 -20.50 -19.45 0.76
N ASN A 148 -20.92 -18.19 0.88
CA ASN A 148 -21.69 -17.49 -0.16
C ASN A 148 -21.03 -16.25 -0.71
N HIS A 149 -20.14 -15.64 0.07
CA HIS A 149 -19.66 -14.29 -0.19
C HIS A 149 -18.14 -14.24 -0.27
N PHE A 150 -17.65 -13.53 -1.29
CA PHE A 150 -16.23 -13.23 -1.46
C PHE A 150 -16.04 -11.76 -1.86
N PHE A 151 -15.25 -11.03 -1.09
CA PHE A 151 -14.89 -9.65 -1.37
C PHE A 151 -13.38 -9.52 -1.39
N ARG A 152 -12.84 -8.81 -2.35
CA ARG A 152 -11.39 -8.58 -2.45
C ARG A 152 -11.05 -7.14 -2.73
N GLY A 153 -9.82 -6.76 -2.38
CA GLY A 153 -9.25 -5.46 -2.69
C GLY A 153 -7.76 -5.55 -3.01
N THR A 154 -7.32 -4.69 -3.93
CA THR A 154 -5.90 -4.60 -4.35
C THR A 154 -5.50 -3.14 -4.46
N LEU A 155 -4.45 -2.75 -3.73
CA LEU A 155 -3.93 -1.39 -3.73
C LEU A 155 -2.97 -1.16 -4.90
N TYR A 156 -3.22 -0.09 -5.65
CA TYR A 156 -2.33 0.42 -6.68
C TYR A 156 -2.06 1.92 -6.50
N PHE A 157 -0.87 2.33 -6.86
CA PHE A 157 -0.52 3.74 -7.04
C PHE A 157 -0.46 4.06 -8.53
N ASN A 158 -1.01 5.20 -8.93
CA ASN A 158 -0.97 5.67 -10.32
C ASN A 158 0.39 6.35 -10.63
N THR A 159 1.47 5.63 -10.35
CA THR A 159 2.85 6.03 -10.59
C THR A 159 3.71 4.78 -10.78
N SER A 160 4.92 4.94 -11.30
CA SER A 160 5.87 3.83 -11.37
C SER A 160 6.14 3.28 -9.96
N PRO A 161 6.14 1.95 -9.76
CA PRO A 161 6.37 1.36 -8.46
C PRO A 161 7.71 1.81 -7.86
N ASN A 162 7.64 2.44 -6.69
CA ASN A 162 8.76 2.78 -5.83
C ASN A 162 8.27 2.76 -4.38
N ASN A 163 8.04 1.56 -3.86
CA ASN A 163 7.38 1.37 -2.56
C ASN A 163 8.18 1.95 -1.39
N ASP A 164 9.50 2.11 -1.53
CA ASP A 164 10.32 2.75 -0.51
C ASP A 164 9.94 4.23 -0.35
N SER A 165 9.77 4.95 -1.46
CA SER A 165 9.31 6.35 -1.46
C SER A 165 7.83 6.50 -1.09
N LEU A 166 7.03 5.46 -1.31
CA LEU A 166 5.59 5.44 -1.04
C LEU A 166 5.24 4.87 0.35
N SER A 167 6.23 4.44 1.15
CA SER A 167 6.04 3.71 2.41
C SER A 167 5.04 4.39 3.34
N THR A 168 5.15 5.70 3.55
CA THR A 168 4.21 6.47 4.38
C THR A 168 2.77 6.44 3.86
N ALA A 169 2.57 6.50 2.55
CA ALA A 169 1.23 6.40 1.94
C ALA A 169 0.69 4.98 2.03
N ILE A 170 1.54 3.98 1.84
CA ILE A 170 1.21 2.57 1.97
C ILE A 170 0.74 2.27 3.39
N ASP A 171 1.49 2.71 4.42
CA ASP A 171 1.16 2.47 5.82
C ASP A 171 -0.13 3.19 6.23
N PHE A 172 -0.36 4.40 5.72
CA PHE A 172 -1.61 5.12 5.92
C PHE A 172 -2.81 4.34 5.37
N ILE A 173 -2.73 3.89 4.11
CA ILE A 173 -3.82 3.14 3.46
C ILE A 173 -4.00 1.76 4.12
N ARG A 174 -2.94 1.11 4.59
CA ARG A 174 -3.03 -0.14 5.38
C ARG A 174 -3.89 0.03 6.60
N SER A 175 -3.66 1.07 7.39
CA SER A 175 -4.47 1.38 8.58
C SER A 175 -5.95 1.59 8.24
N ASP A 176 -6.23 2.23 7.10
CA ASP A 176 -7.59 2.41 6.60
C ASP A 176 -8.23 1.07 6.19
N ILE A 177 -7.47 0.17 5.56
CA ILE A 177 -7.95 -1.16 5.18
C ILE A 177 -8.14 -2.05 6.42
N ASP A 178 -7.29 -1.95 7.43
CA ASP A 178 -7.50 -2.66 8.71
C ASP A 178 -8.84 -2.23 9.33
N THR A 179 -9.16 -0.93 9.36
CA THR A 179 -10.45 -0.41 9.83
C THR A 179 -11.63 -0.89 8.96
N LEU A 180 -11.43 -0.96 7.64
CA LEU A 180 -12.43 -1.52 6.73
C LEU A 180 -12.73 -2.98 7.08
N VAL A 181 -11.70 -3.81 7.24
CA VAL A 181 -11.82 -5.25 7.57
C VAL A 181 -12.48 -5.46 8.93
N GLU A 182 -12.08 -4.71 9.96
CA GLU A 182 -12.65 -4.80 11.31
C GLU A 182 -14.12 -4.41 11.37
N SER A 183 -14.53 -3.48 10.53
CA SER A 183 -15.92 -2.98 10.44
C SER A 183 -16.78 -3.72 9.42
N PHE A 184 -16.21 -4.68 8.71
CA PHE A 184 -16.90 -5.35 7.61
C PHE A 184 -18.08 -6.19 8.08
N GLU A 185 -19.17 -6.14 7.31
CA GLU A 185 -20.38 -6.95 7.53
C GLU A 185 -20.98 -7.36 6.18
N TRP A 186 -21.48 -8.58 6.12
CA TRP A 186 -22.32 -9.07 5.05
C TRP A 186 -23.76 -8.59 5.26
N LYS A 187 -24.50 -8.37 4.17
CA LYS A 187 -25.93 -7.96 4.18
C LYS A 187 -26.82 -9.03 3.58
#